data_25e254498952177b55a89b3ce816e7f5
#
_entry.id   25e254498952177b55a89b3ce816e7f5
#
_cell.length_a   1.000
_cell.length_b   1.000
_cell.length_c   1.000
_cell.angle_alpha   90.00
_cell.angle_beta   90.00
_cell.angle_gamma   90.00
#
_symmetry.space_group_name_H-M   'P 1'
#
loop_
_entity.id
_entity.type
_entity.pdbx_description
1 polymer ?
#
loop_
_entity_poly.entity_id
_entity_poly.type
_entity_poly.pdbx_seq_one_letter_code
_entity_poly.pdbx_strand_id
1 'polypeptide(L)'
;MRNEYIETVVVGAGQQGCGVAGALQQIGREVIVFEKGEVGQRWAHERWDSLLVGSGNRSIRLPGRDYDGDDPFALPSGPQVADYLRRYVRDRNLTVRERTPVQAVEGRFGGSDDDVRFRTRLHDGGTVESRNLVAAVGGYAQPRKPILSCDIDAAIHQTHSSDYRNPDALPGGSVLVVGAGISGQQIADELVDAGRRVFLSVGRHRAWPRHYRGRTIHEWMHVFSLYDDFVTAGADHRSRLPGLPVCGNRLGTAELNLGTLAEKGVVMVGSARGARGSVLMLEDNVIDIAEKSALSFREVINKIDAGLRDRGFVAPEAATAPVVNLDAITGFDTRLDLVRHGISTIVWCTGFRPDYRILPAYALDENGVPLQQGGILGALPGLYYAGLPDGDSLARTGLAAVADNGRYIADQIHIDHVMRSRPSASVIATV
;
A
#
# COMPACT_ATOMS: atom_id res chain seq x y z
N MET A 1 -19.81 -33.87 -0.78
CA MET A 1 -18.93 -33.21 0.19
C MET A 1 -19.80 -32.31 1.06
N ARG A 2 -19.71 -32.37 2.40
CA ARG A 2 -20.43 -31.42 3.26
C ARG A 2 -19.79 -30.05 3.06
N ASN A 3 -20.55 -29.03 2.68
CA ASN A 3 -20.08 -27.66 2.67
C ASN A 3 -19.74 -27.27 4.12
N GLU A 4 -18.52 -26.83 4.33
CA GLU A 4 -18.11 -26.26 5.61
C GLU A 4 -18.77 -24.88 5.75
N TYR A 5 -19.42 -24.58 6.87
CA TYR A 5 -19.95 -23.24 7.17
C TYR A 5 -19.10 -22.59 8.23
N ILE A 6 -18.75 -21.34 8.01
CA ILE A 6 -18.01 -20.46 8.93
C ILE A 6 -18.66 -19.08 8.92
N GLU A 7 -18.92 -18.49 10.08
CA GLU A 7 -19.60 -17.19 10.15
C GLU A 7 -18.93 -16.11 9.28
N THR A 8 -17.59 -16.02 9.34
CA THR A 8 -16.83 -15.01 8.58
C THR A 8 -15.62 -15.63 7.89
N VAL A 9 -15.53 -15.45 6.58
CA VAL A 9 -14.35 -15.76 5.77
C VAL A 9 -13.57 -14.49 5.49
N VAL A 10 -12.27 -14.52 5.74
CA VAL A 10 -11.30 -13.46 5.38
C VAL A 10 -10.39 -13.98 4.28
N VAL A 11 -10.21 -13.23 3.20
CA VAL A 11 -9.31 -13.59 2.09
C VAL A 11 -8.05 -12.74 2.13
N GLY A 12 -6.93 -13.38 2.47
CA GLY A 12 -5.60 -12.78 2.59
C GLY A 12 -5.12 -12.64 4.02
N ALA A 13 -3.95 -13.20 4.36
CA ALA A 13 -3.29 -13.11 5.67
C ALA A 13 -2.13 -12.09 5.67
N GLY A 14 -2.31 -10.96 5.00
CA GLY A 14 -1.49 -9.76 5.20
C GLY A 14 -1.88 -9.05 6.49
N GLN A 15 -1.26 -7.88 6.75
CA GLN A 15 -1.54 -7.09 7.95
C GLN A 15 -3.04 -6.84 8.19
N GLN A 16 -3.77 -6.48 7.15
CA GLN A 16 -5.20 -6.15 7.28
C GLN A 16 -6.05 -7.38 7.62
N GLY A 17 -5.83 -8.52 6.94
CA GLY A 17 -6.59 -9.74 7.23
C GLY A 17 -6.29 -10.31 8.61
N CYS A 18 -5.03 -10.30 9.05
CA CYS A 18 -4.66 -10.67 10.42
C CYS A 18 -5.32 -9.73 11.46
N GLY A 19 -5.39 -8.43 11.15
CA GLY A 19 -6.05 -7.45 12.02
C GLY A 19 -7.54 -7.71 12.16
N VAL A 20 -8.24 -7.94 11.04
CA VAL A 20 -9.68 -8.28 11.07
C VAL A 20 -9.93 -9.57 11.83
N ALA A 21 -9.17 -10.64 11.56
CA ALA A 21 -9.32 -11.91 12.25
C ALA A 21 -9.12 -11.77 13.76
N GLY A 22 -8.08 -11.02 14.18
CA GLY A 22 -7.84 -10.78 15.59
C GLY A 22 -8.93 -9.94 16.27
N ALA A 23 -9.50 -8.96 15.59
CA ALA A 23 -10.60 -8.15 16.11
C ALA A 23 -11.88 -8.98 16.27
N LEU A 24 -12.23 -9.80 15.27
CA LEU A 24 -13.39 -10.71 15.34
C LEU A 24 -13.24 -11.71 16.48
N GLN A 25 -12.05 -12.31 16.63
CA GLN A 25 -11.79 -13.24 17.72
C GLN A 25 -11.98 -12.58 19.10
N GLN A 26 -11.52 -11.32 19.27
CA GLN A 26 -11.66 -10.59 20.54
C GLN A 26 -13.12 -10.43 21.01
N ILE A 27 -14.04 -10.34 20.08
CA ILE A 27 -15.48 -10.22 20.37
C ILE A 27 -16.24 -11.54 20.23
N GLY A 28 -15.50 -12.67 20.17
CA GLY A 28 -16.08 -14.01 20.15
C GLY A 28 -16.80 -14.36 18.84
N ARG A 29 -16.42 -13.75 17.70
CA ARG A 29 -16.96 -14.10 16.38
C ARG A 29 -16.10 -15.16 15.70
N GLU A 30 -16.75 -16.12 15.08
CA GLU A 30 -16.08 -17.18 14.34
C GLU A 30 -15.48 -16.63 13.02
N VAL A 31 -14.22 -16.92 12.78
CA VAL A 31 -13.49 -16.44 11.60
C VAL A 31 -12.45 -17.44 11.14
N ILE A 32 -12.33 -17.58 9.81
CA ILE A 32 -11.22 -18.26 9.13
C ILE A 32 -10.57 -17.35 8.12
N VAL A 33 -9.25 -17.44 8.01
CA VAL A 33 -8.46 -16.70 6.99
C VAL A 33 -7.93 -17.69 5.98
N PHE A 34 -8.13 -17.40 4.69
CA PHE A 34 -7.48 -18.11 3.59
C PHE A 34 -6.37 -17.25 3.00
N GLU A 35 -5.17 -17.82 2.91
CA GLU A 35 -3.99 -17.17 2.33
C GLU A 35 -3.42 -18.03 1.20
N LYS A 36 -3.15 -17.42 0.05
CA LYS A 36 -2.59 -18.11 -1.12
C LYS A 36 -1.14 -18.56 -0.92
N GLY A 37 -0.37 -17.84 -0.12
CA GLY A 37 1.00 -18.14 0.26
C GLY A 37 1.13 -18.39 1.76
N GLU A 38 1.97 -17.63 2.42
CA GLU A 38 2.22 -17.68 3.86
C GLU A 38 1.75 -16.37 4.52
N VAL A 39 1.53 -16.39 5.83
CA VAL A 39 1.22 -15.18 6.59
C VAL A 39 2.31 -14.13 6.36
N GLY A 40 1.90 -12.95 5.91
CA GLY A 40 2.83 -11.86 5.61
C GLY A 40 3.67 -12.04 4.34
N GLN A 41 3.30 -12.96 3.44
CA GLN A 41 3.99 -13.35 2.20
C GLN A 41 4.66 -12.17 1.48
N ARG A 42 3.92 -11.07 1.22
CA ARG A 42 4.46 -9.94 0.47
C ARG A 42 5.52 -9.15 1.23
N TRP A 43 5.45 -9.12 2.54
CA TRP A 43 6.48 -8.53 3.36
C TRP A 43 7.74 -9.36 3.36
N ALA A 44 7.63 -10.69 3.41
CA ALA A 44 8.75 -11.60 3.44
C ALA A 44 9.48 -11.72 2.10
N HIS A 45 8.75 -11.72 0.97
CA HIS A 45 9.29 -12.19 -0.32
C HIS A 45 9.15 -11.24 -1.51
N GLU A 46 8.29 -10.21 -1.41
CA GLU A 46 8.00 -9.33 -2.55
C GLU A 46 8.55 -7.91 -2.32
N ARG A 47 9.68 -7.79 -1.64
CA ARG A 47 10.39 -6.53 -1.37
C ARG A 47 11.88 -6.70 -1.63
N TRP A 48 12.57 -5.60 -1.88
CA TRP A 48 14.03 -5.60 -2.00
C TRP A 48 14.70 -5.69 -0.63
N ASP A 49 15.93 -6.20 -0.63
CA ASP A 49 16.59 -6.64 0.60
C ASP A 49 16.83 -5.52 1.61
N SER A 50 17.12 -4.31 1.13
CA SER A 50 17.39 -3.15 1.99
C SER A 50 16.13 -2.37 2.38
N LEU A 51 14.92 -2.83 1.99
CA LEU A 51 13.69 -2.11 2.35
C LEU A 51 13.54 -2.01 3.86
N LEU A 52 13.40 -0.78 4.34
CA LEU A 52 12.83 -0.49 5.64
C LEU A 52 11.45 0.20 5.49
N VAL A 53 10.52 -0.18 6.33
CA VAL A 53 9.20 0.44 6.37
C VAL A 53 9.33 1.87 6.88
N GLY A 54 8.79 2.86 6.17
CA GLY A 54 8.98 4.27 6.47
C GLY A 54 8.44 4.76 7.83
N SER A 55 7.62 3.95 8.50
CA SER A 55 7.10 4.21 9.85
C SER A 55 7.74 3.27 10.87
N GLY A 56 8.05 3.81 12.06
CA GLY A 56 8.70 3.02 13.11
C GLY A 56 7.86 1.86 13.63
N ASN A 57 8.52 0.91 14.30
CA ASN A 57 7.93 -0.30 14.88
C ASN A 57 6.65 -0.04 15.67
N ARG A 58 6.60 1.04 16.48
CA ARG A 58 5.42 1.41 17.26
C ARG A 58 4.17 1.71 16.44
N SER A 59 4.33 1.92 15.12
CA SER A 59 3.19 2.11 14.23
C SER A 59 2.53 0.80 13.79
N ILE A 60 3.16 -0.35 14.07
CA ILE A 60 2.60 -1.66 13.79
C ILE A 60 1.65 -2.02 14.92
N ARG A 61 0.35 -1.74 14.72
CA ARG A 61 -0.69 -1.96 15.72
C ARG A 61 -1.68 -3.00 15.20
N LEU A 62 -1.82 -4.08 15.97
CA LEU A 62 -2.82 -5.12 15.72
C LEU A 62 -3.83 -5.15 16.87
N PRO A 63 -5.08 -5.55 16.64
CA PRO A 63 -6.08 -5.64 17.70
C PRO A 63 -5.58 -6.44 18.89
N GLY A 64 -5.52 -5.77 20.07
CA GLY A 64 -5.03 -6.37 21.32
C GLY A 64 -3.55 -6.71 21.35
N ARG A 65 -2.73 -6.14 20.47
CA ARG A 65 -1.28 -6.24 20.51
C ARG A 65 -0.64 -4.99 19.92
N ASP A 66 -0.03 -4.19 20.75
CA ASP A 66 0.90 -3.14 20.34
C ASP A 66 2.30 -3.75 20.12
N TYR A 67 3.21 -2.96 19.55
CA TYR A 67 4.60 -3.39 19.41
C TYR A 67 5.24 -3.65 20.79
N ASP A 68 5.85 -4.82 20.92
CA ASP A 68 6.39 -5.37 22.17
C ASP A 68 7.92 -5.60 22.13
N GLY A 69 8.62 -5.01 21.15
CA GLY A 69 10.07 -5.12 21.04
C GLY A 69 10.82 -3.95 21.69
N ASP A 70 12.16 -4.06 21.72
CA ASP A 70 13.05 -3.16 22.47
C ASP A 70 13.17 -1.76 21.84
N ASP A 71 13.04 -1.64 20.52
CA ASP A 71 13.18 -0.36 19.82
C ASP A 71 11.91 0.03 19.07
N PRO A 72 11.01 0.83 19.70
CA PRO A 72 9.77 1.27 19.09
C PRO A 72 9.97 2.27 17.94
N PHE A 73 11.13 2.89 17.83
CA PHE A 73 11.42 3.92 16.83
C PHE A 73 12.18 3.38 15.62
N ALA A 74 12.83 2.22 15.74
CA ALA A 74 13.50 1.58 14.62
C ALA A 74 12.53 1.29 13.47
N LEU A 75 13.05 1.35 12.26
CA LEU A 75 12.30 1.02 11.04
C LEU A 75 12.40 -0.48 10.78
N PRO A 76 11.28 -1.21 10.75
CA PRO A 76 11.33 -2.65 10.50
C PRO A 76 11.60 -2.96 9.03
N SER A 77 12.34 -4.02 8.77
CA SER A 77 12.44 -4.63 7.45
C SER A 77 11.16 -5.39 7.08
N GLY A 78 10.98 -5.71 5.80
CA GLY A 78 9.85 -6.54 5.36
C GLY A 78 9.75 -7.87 6.10
N PRO A 79 10.85 -8.68 6.19
CA PRO A 79 10.86 -9.91 6.97
C PRO A 79 10.46 -9.73 8.45
N GLN A 80 10.91 -8.65 9.12
CA GLN A 80 10.52 -8.38 10.50
C GLN A 80 9.02 -8.11 10.64
N VAL A 81 8.40 -7.41 9.68
CA VAL A 81 6.93 -7.24 9.66
C VAL A 81 6.22 -8.58 9.47
N ALA A 82 6.71 -9.42 8.55
CA ALA A 82 6.15 -10.76 8.34
C ALA A 82 6.23 -11.62 9.60
N ASP A 83 7.38 -11.61 10.29
CA ASP A 83 7.58 -12.35 11.54
C ASP A 83 6.68 -11.84 12.68
N TYR A 84 6.45 -10.53 12.74
CA TYR A 84 5.50 -9.96 13.69
C TYR A 84 4.07 -10.45 13.43
N LEU A 85 3.64 -10.51 12.15
CA LEU A 85 2.33 -11.06 11.79
C LEU A 85 2.21 -12.56 12.09
N ARG A 86 3.24 -13.36 11.79
CA ARG A 86 3.27 -14.80 12.10
C ARG A 86 3.19 -15.06 13.60
N ARG A 87 3.94 -14.28 14.41
CA ARG A 87 3.85 -14.35 15.88
C ARG A 87 2.45 -13.99 16.37
N TYR A 88 1.84 -12.93 15.81
CA TYR A 88 0.48 -12.53 16.16
C TYR A 88 -0.53 -13.65 15.89
N VAL A 89 -0.50 -14.27 14.73
CA VAL A 89 -1.37 -15.39 14.34
C VAL A 89 -1.20 -16.57 15.29
N ARG A 90 0.06 -16.96 15.57
CA ARG A 90 0.38 -18.09 16.45
C ARG A 90 -0.06 -17.84 17.89
N ASP A 91 0.33 -16.71 18.47
CA ASP A 91 0.15 -16.42 19.91
C ASP A 91 -1.34 -16.20 20.24
N ARG A 92 -2.15 -15.81 19.25
CA ARG A 92 -3.60 -15.71 19.36
C ARG A 92 -4.34 -16.94 18.88
N ASN A 93 -3.64 -17.93 18.37
CA ASN A 93 -4.25 -19.13 17.80
C ASN A 93 -5.33 -18.80 16.76
N LEU A 94 -5.05 -17.86 15.85
CA LEU A 94 -5.97 -17.51 14.77
C LEU A 94 -6.04 -18.64 13.74
N THR A 95 -7.24 -18.96 13.29
CA THR A 95 -7.42 -19.98 12.25
C THR A 95 -7.05 -19.43 10.87
N VAL A 96 -5.85 -19.76 10.40
CA VAL A 96 -5.34 -19.38 9.06
C VAL A 96 -5.03 -20.63 8.28
N ARG A 97 -5.60 -20.76 7.06
CA ARG A 97 -5.22 -21.79 6.09
C ARG A 97 -4.28 -21.18 5.07
N GLU A 98 -2.99 -21.41 5.26
CA GLU A 98 -1.93 -21.01 4.33
C GLU A 98 -1.93 -21.90 3.08
N ARG A 99 -1.30 -21.43 2.00
CA ARG A 99 -1.20 -22.12 0.71
C ARG A 99 -2.54 -22.61 0.18
N THR A 100 -3.60 -21.85 0.51
CA THR A 100 -4.98 -22.16 0.17
C THR A 100 -5.59 -21.00 -0.63
N PRO A 101 -5.28 -20.88 -1.93
CA PRO A 101 -5.79 -19.81 -2.76
C PRO A 101 -7.31 -19.88 -2.91
N VAL A 102 -7.98 -18.75 -2.69
CA VAL A 102 -9.38 -18.56 -3.06
C VAL A 102 -9.44 -18.35 -4.58
N GLN A 103 -10.20 -19.19 -5.26
CA GLN A 103 -10.40 -19.11 -6.70
C GLN A 103 -11.51 -18.14 -7.09
N ALA A 104 -12.63 -18.21 -6.40
CA ALA A 104 -13.78 -17.35 -6.64
C ALA A 104 -14.70 -17.29 -5.42
N VAL A 105 -15.46 -16.21 -5.35
CA VAL A 105 -16.54 -16.03 -4.39
C VAL A 105 -17.85 -15.83 -5.16
N GLU A 106 -18.88 -16.53 -4.75
CA GLU A 106 -20.24 -16.43 -5.28
C GLU A 106 -21.13 -15.85 -4.19
N GLY A 107 -21.90 -14.81 -4.51
CA GLY A 107 -22.95 -14.31 -3.62
C GLY A 107 -24.22 -15.15 -3.75
N ARG A 108 -24.87 -15.41 -2.64
CA ARG A 108 -26.15 -16.15 -2.54
C ARG A 108 -27.16 -15.25 -1.82
N PHE A 109 -28.11 -14.73 -2.55
CA PHE A 109 -29.15 -13.84 -2.02
C PHE A 109 -30.54 -14.36 -2.39
N GLY A 110 -31.50 -14.27 -1.46
CA GLY A 110 -32.88 -14.63 -1.70
C GLY A 110 -33.21 -16.12 -1.47
N GLY A 111 -32.38 -16.86 -0.74
CA GLY A 111 -32.70 -18.23 -0.28
C GLY A 111 -33.48 -18.25 1.03
N SER A 112 -34.04 -19.43 1.38
CA SER A 112 -34.70 -19.64 2.67
C SER A 112 -33.72 -19.69 3.86
N ASP A 113 -32.43 -19.76 3.60
CA ASP A 113 -31.34 -19.76 4.58
C ASP A 113 -30.60 -18.41 4.53
N ASP A 114 -31.07 -17.47 5.33
CA ASP A 114 -30.51 -16.12 5.46
C ASP A 114 -29.10 -16.10 6.07
N ASP A 115 -28.61 -17.23 6.57
CA ASP A 115 -27.30 -17.33 7.20
C ASP A 115 -26.16 -17.52 6.19
N VAL A 116 -26.44 -18.03 5.00
CA VAL A 116 -25.44 -18.21 3.95
C VAL A 116 -25.60 -17.13 2.88
N ARG A 117 -24.65 -16.20 2.84
CA ARG A 117 -24.60 -15.14 1.81
C ARG A 117 -23.52 -15.35 0.77
N PHE A 118 -22.45 -16.06 1.12
CA PHE A 118 -21.30 -16.28 0.26
C PHE A 118 -20.92 -17.76 0.19
N ARG A 119 -20.50 -18.19 -1.00
CA ARG A 119 -19.81 -19.45 -1.23
C ARG A 119 -18.42 -19.14 -1.76
N THR A 120 -17.40 -19.47 -0.97
CA THR A 120 -15.99 -19.31 -1.32
C THR A 120 -15.47 -20.63 -1.90
N ARG A 121 -15.02 -20.61 -3.15
CA ARG A 121 -14.36 -21.74 -3.81
C ARG A 121 -12.85 -21.64 -3.64
N LEU A 122 -12.25 -22.74 -3.19
CA LEU A 122 -10.82 -22.88 -3.04
C LEU A 122 -10.20 -23.53 -4.28
N HIS A 123 -8.92 -23.32 -4.50
CA HIS A 123 -8.21 -23.85 -5.67
C HIS A 123 -8.15 -25.39 -5.69
N ASP A 124 -8.17 -26.05 -4.53
CA ASP A 124 -8.20 -27.50 -4.37
C ASP A 124 -9.58 -28.14 -4.63
N GLY A 125 -10.57 -27.35 -5.01
CA GLY A 125 -11.96 -27.74 -5.23
C GLY A 125 -12.84 -27.73 -3.99
N GLY A 126 -12.29 -27.41 -2.81
CA GLY A 126 -13.04 -27.20 -1.59
C GLY A 126 -13.98 -26.00 -1.69
N THR A 127 -15.07 -26.02 -0.89
CA THR A 127 -16.00 -24.88 -0.79
C THR A 127 -16.32 -24.61 0.67
N VAL A 128 -16.38 -23.32 1.00
CA VAL A 128 -16.79 -22.84 2.32
C VAL A 128 -17.95 -21.87 2.16
N GLU A 129 -19.00 -22.09 2.91
CA GLU A 129 -20.14 -21.20 2.97
C GLU A 129 -19.99 -20.25 4.16
N SER A 130 -20.33 -18.98 3.96
CA SER A 130 -20.24 -17.99 5.02
C SER A 130 -21.32 -16.93 4.93
N ARG A 131 -21.58 -16.29 6.06
CA ARG A 131 -22.42 -15.13 6.11
C ARG A 131 -21.69 -13.85 5.74
N ASN A 132 -20.47 -13.71 6.23
CA ASN A 132 -19.64 -12.53 5.98
C ASN A 132 -18.40 -12.92 5.19
N LEU A 133 -18.01 -12.03 4.29
CA LEU A 133 -16.78 -12.09 3.53
C LEU A 133 -15.98 -10.82 3.69
N VAL A 134 -14.73 -10.93 4.07
CA VAL A 134 -13.79 -9.80 4.12
C VAL A 134 -12.71 -9.98 3.07
N ALA A 135 -12.70 -9.10 2.07
CA ALA A 135 -11.65 -9.08 1.04
C ALA A 135 -10.45 -8.26 1.55
N ALA A 136 -9.41 -8.93 2.03
CA ALA A 136 -8.14 -8.37 2.50
C ALA A 136 -7.00 -8.66 1.51
N VAL A 137 -7.28 -8.67 0.21
CA VAL A 137 -6.38 -9.10 -0.87
C VAL A 137 -5.20 -8.15 -1.11
N GLY A 138 -5.26 -6.94 -0.56
CA GLY A 138 -4.21 -5.92 -0.64
C GLY A 138 -4.10 -5.22 -2.00
N GLY A 139 -3.57 -4.00 -1.98
CA GLY A 139 -3.47 -3.15 -3.15
C GLY A 139 -2.27 -3.42 -4.07
N TYR A 140 -1.33 -4.25 -3.65
CA TYR A 140 -0.08 -4.54 -4.38
C TYR A 140 -0.11 -5.93 -5.03
N ALA A 141 -1.28 -6.34 -5.57
CA ALA A 141 -1.48 -7.68 -6.08
C ALA A 141 -0.78 -7.94 -7.41
N GLN A 142 -0.85 -6.99 -8.33
CA GLN A 142 -0.31 -7.11 -9.67
C GLN A 142 0.67 -5.99 -9.97
N PRO A 143 1.94 -6.29 -10.30
CA PRO A 143 2.90 -5.31 -10.80
C PRO A 143 2.37 -4.64 -12.07
N ARG A 144 2.51 -3.32 -12.15
CA ARG A 144 2.07 -2.56 -13.30
C ARG A 144 3.26 -2.20 -14.17
N LYS A 145 3.45 -2.92 -15.28
CA LYS A 145 4.36 -2.50 -16.36
C LYS A 145 3.56 -1.73 -17.41
N PRO A 146 4.00 -0.55 -17.87
CA PRO A 146 3.31 0.18 -18.93
C PRO A 146 3.45 -0.56 -20.27
N ILE A 147 2.50 -0.35 -21.19
CA ILE A 147 2.49 -1.02 -22.52
C ILE A 147 3.80 -0.77 -23.28
N LEU A 148 4.36 0.43 -23.17
CA LEU A 148 5.64 0.77 -23.82
C LEU A 148 6.81 -0.16 -23.46
N SER A 149 6.69 -0.93 -22.37
CA SER A 149 7.70 -1.94 -22.01
C SER A 149 7.82 -3.07 -23.03
N CYS A 150 6.79 -3.31 -23.83
CA CYS A 150 6.77 -4.31 -24.89
C CYS A 150 7.54 -3.83 -26.16
N ASP A 151 7.74 -2.52 -26.30
CA ASP A 151 8.39 -1.91 -27.45
C ASP A 151 9.90 -1.72 -27.25
N ILE A 152 10.42 -2.11 -26.09
CA ILE A 152 11.84 -2.02 -25.73
C ILE A 152 12.57 -3.25 -26.22
N ASP A 153 13.79 -3.06 -26.71
CA ASP A 153 14.67 -4.12 -27.19
C ASP A 153 14.85 -5.21 -26.10
N ALA A 154 14.71 -6.47 -26.49
CA ALA A 154 14.84 -7.63 -25.62
C ALA A 154 16.24 -7.79 -25.00
N ALA A 155 17.27 -7.15 -25.57
CA ALA A 155 18.62 -7.09 -24.98
C ALA A 155 18.68 -6.25 -23.70
N ILE A 156 17.71 -5.37 -23.46
CA ILE A 156 17.60 -4.57 -22.24
C ILE A 156 16.86 -5.38 -21.19
N HIS A 157 17.53 -5.70 -20.08
CA HIS A 157 16.89 -6.37 -18.96
C HIS A 157 15.79 -5.51 -18.36
N GLN A 158 14.61 -6.09 -18.13
CA GLN A 158 13.48 -5.38 -17.55
C GLN A 158 12.95 -6.11 -16.32
N THR A 159 12.94 -5.44 -15.18
CA THR A 159 12.37 -5.95 -13.94
C THR A 159 11.37 -4.95 -13.35
N HIS A 160 10.47 -5.41 -12.50
CA HIS A 160 9.59 -4.54 -11.71
C HIS A 160 10.11 -4.42 -10.28
N SER A 161 9.76 -3.35 -9.56
CA SER A 161 10.17 -3.16 -8.16
C SER A 161 9.75 -4.29 -7.21
N SER A 162 8.75 -5.11 -7.57
CA SER A 162 8.38 -6.34 -6.83
C SER A 162 9.43 -7.46 -6.94
N ASP A 163 10.16 -7.49 -8.05
CA ASP A 163 11.11 -8.55 -8.38
C ASP A 163 12.57 -8.09 -8.18
N TYR A 164 12.79 -6.78 -8.08
CA TYR A 164 14.08 -6.20 -7.70
C TYR A 164 14.46 -6.66 -6.30
N ARG A 165 15.71 -7.05 -6.09
CA ARG A 165 16.24 -7.49 -4.80
C ARG A 165 17.33 -6.58 -4.27
N ASN A 166 18.39 -6.41 -5.03
CA ASN A 166 19.55 -5.59 -4.68
C ASN A 166 20.31 -5.20 -5.96
N PRO A 167 21.28 -4.25 -5.87
CA PRO A 167 22.09 -3.83 -7.03
C PRO A 167 22.90 -4.96 -7.68
N ASP A 168 23.36 -5.96 -6.90
CA ASP A 168 24.23 -7.05 -7.37
C ASP A 168 23.45 -8.08 -8.20
N ALA A 169 22.14 -8.19 -7.99
CA ALA A 169 21.27 -9.06 -8.77
C ALA A 169 21.00 -8.55 -10.19
N LEU A 170 21.37 -7.30 -10.49
CA LEU A 170 21.16 -6.71 -11.82
C LEU A 170 22.36 -6.88 -12.74
N PRO A 171 22.16 -7.03 -14.07
CA PRO A 171 23.24 -6.99 -15.04
C PRO A 171 24.12 -5.75 -14.88
N GLY A 172 25.43 -5.88 -15.19
CA GLY A 172 26.35 -4.74 -15.20
C GLY A 172 25.90 -3.63 -16.16
N GLY A 173 26.29 -2.37 -15.89
CA GLY A 173 25.94 -1.20 -16.72
C GLY A 173 25.09 -0.17 -15.96
N SER A 174 24.66 0.87 -16.68
CA SER A 174 23.76 1.88 -16.12
C SER A 174 22.35 1.34 -15.92
N VAL A 175 21.61 1.93 -15.00
CA VAL A 175 20.23 1.52 -14.70
C VAL A 175 19.26 2.69 -14.93
N LEU A 176 18.17 2.44 -15.62
CA LEU A 176 17.04 3.35 -15.70
C LEU A 176 15.95 2.90 -14.71
N VAL A 177 15.63 3.75 -13.74
CA VAL A 177 14.47 3.57 -12.85
C VAL A 177 13.30 4.39 -13.41
N VAL A 178 12.17 3.76 -13.67
CA VAL A 178 10.98 4.44 -14.20
C VAL A 178 9.91 4.59 -13.12
N GLY A 179 9.66 5.84 -12.73
CA GLY A 179 8.72 6.23 -11.68
C GLY A 179 9.42 6.74 -10.43
N ALA A 180 9.08 7.96 -10.02
CA ALA A 180 9.70 8.69 -8.90
C ALA A 180 8.88 8.64 -7.59
N GLY A 181 8.06 7.61 -7.39
CA GLY A 181 7.43 7.33 -6.08
C GLY A 181 8.45 6.76 -5.07
N ILE A 182 7.99 6.38 -3.88
CA ILE A 182 8.84 5.85 -2.79
C ILE A 182 9.80 4.76 -3.31
N SER A 183 9.28 3.72 -3.95
CA SER A 183 10.13 2.62 -4.44
C SER A 183 11.16 3.09 -5.44
N GLY A 184 10.77 3.98 -6.39
CA GLY A 184 11.70 4.45 -7.40
C GLY A 184 12.82 5.28 -6.83
N GLN A 185 12.54 6.21 -5.95
CA GLN A 185 13.57 7.04 -5.34
C GLN A 185 14.47 6.25 -4.39
N GLN A 186 13.91 5.32 -3.57
CA GLN A 186 14.72 4.48 -2.68
C GLN A 186 15.60 3.49 -3.44
N ILE A 187 15.11 2.91 -4.54
CA ILE A 187 15.92 2.03 -5.40
C ILE A 187 17.00 2.84 -6.15
N ALA A 188 16.67 4.06 -6.62
CA ALA A 188 17.68 4.92 -7.22
C ALA A 188 18.79 5.34 -6.24
N ASP A 189 18.40 5.65 -4.98
CA ASP A 189 19.32 5.93 -3.88
C ASP A 189 20.26 4.75 -3.59
N GLU A 190 19.72 3.53 -3.51
CA GLU A 190 20.50 2.32 -3.30
C GLU A 190 21.46 2.02 -4.46
N LEU A 191 20.99 2.16 -5.69
CA LEU A 191 21.80 1.90 -6.89
C LEU A 191 22.97 2.87 -7.02
N VAL A 192 22.75 4.17 -6.73
CA VAL A 192 23.84 5.16 -6.79
C VAL A 192 24.83 4.96 -5.66
N ASP A 193 24.37 4.60 -4.46
CA ASP A 193 25.26 4.24 -3.34
C ASP A 193 26.11 2.99 -3.64
N ALA A 194 25.60 2.07 -4.48
CA ALA A 194 26.34 0.90 -4.98
C ALA A 194 27.25 1.22 -6.17
N GLY A 195 27.44 2.50 -6.51
CA GLY A 195 28.34 2.94 -7.59
C GLY A 195 27.76 2.77 -9.00
N ARG A 196 26.47 2.50 -9.16
CA ARG A 196 25.81 2.40 -10.47
C ARG A 196 25.50 3.81 -11.00
N ARG A 197 25.68 4.01 -12.31
CA ARG A 197 25.12 5.19 -12.97
C ARG A 197 23.63 5.02 -13.14
N VAL A 198 22.86 5.96 -12.58
CA VAL A 198 21.39 5.85 -12.48
C VAL A 198 20.72 6.98 -13.26
N PHE A 199 19.72 6.61 -14.06
CA PHE A 199 18.76 7.51 -14.66
C PHE A 199 17.41 7.31 -13.98
N LEU A 200 16.73 8.40 -13.59
CA LEU A 200 15.40 8.35 -12.99
C LEU A 200 14.38 9.07 -13.88
N SER A 201 13.49 8.29 -14.52
CA SER A 201 12.35 8.85 -15.23
C SER A 201 11.29 9.30 -14.22
N VAL A 202 11.15 10.62 -14.09
CA VAL A 202 10.28 11.22 -13.10
C VAL A 202 8.81 11.18 -13.53
N GLY A 203 7.93 10.88 -12.61
CA GLY A 203 6.50 10.97 -12.75
C GLY A 203 5.91 11.74 -11.56
N ARG A 204 4.64 12.10 -11.62
CA ARG A 204 3.96 12.81 -10.54
C ARG A 204 4.11 12.05 -9.23
N HIS A 205 4.60 12.72 -8.21
CA HIS A 205 4.76 12.20 -6.85
C HIS A 205 4.68 13.33 -5.84
N ARG A 206 4.55 12.99 -4.58
CA ARG A 206 4.66 13.90 -3.44
C ARG A 206 5.95 13.59 -2.70
N ALA A 207 6.61 14.63 -2.20
CA ALA A 207 7.73 14.50 -1.28
C ALA A 207 7.37 15.22 0.02
N TRP A 208 7.72 14.61 1.14
CA TRP A 208 7.58 15.15 2.49
C TRP A 208 8.92 15.08 3.20
N PRO A 209 9.23 15.99 4.14
CA PRO A 209 10.46 15.90 4.93
C PRO A 209 10.44 14.61 5.77
N ARG A 210 11.61 14.05 6.01
CA ARG A 210 11.74 12.90 6.92
C ARG A 210 11.52 13.32 8.37
N HIS A 211 12.15 14.45 8.76
CA HIS A 211 12.03 15.00 10.10
C HIS A 211 11.71 16.49 10.02
N TYR A 212 10.92 16.95 10.97
CA TYR A 212 10.64 18.37 11.16
C TYR A 212 10.42 18.65 12.64
N ARG A 213 11.05 19.72 13.18
CA ARG A 213 10.93 20.13 14.57
C ARG A 213 10.99 18.95 15.57
N GLY A 214 12.07 18.16 15.48
CA GLY A 214 12.39 17.09 16.43
C GLY A 214 11.54 15.82 16.33
N ARG A 215 10.64 15.70 15.36
CA ARG A 215 9.80 14.51 15.12
C ARG A 215 9.86 14.06 13.67
N THR A 216 9.52 12.80 13.43
CA THR A 216 9.27 12.32 12.08
C THR A 216 8.01 12.94 11.52
N ILE A 217 7.94 13.05 10.18
CA ILE A 217 6.75 13.57 9.52
C ILE A 217 5.49 12.76 9.87
N HIS A 218 5.62 11.43 9.97
CA HIS A 218 4.50 10.54 10.31
C HIS A 218 3.94 10.80 11.71
N GLU A 219 4.78 11.20 12.66
CA GLU A 219 4.32 11.57 13.99
C GLU A 219 3.49 12.86 13.95
N TRP A 220 3.93 13.87 13.21
CA TRP A 220 3.16 15.10 13.03
C TRP A 220 1.85 14.86 12.29
N MET A 221 1.86 14.03 11.24
CA MET A 221 0.66 13.65 10.51
C MET A 221 -0.37 12.99 11.42
N HIS A 222 0.08 12.17 12.37
CA HIS A 222 -0.80 11.54 13.35
C HIS A 222 -1.29 12.54 14.41
N VAL A 223 -0.39 13.35 15.00
CA VAL A 223 -0.73 14.32 16.04
C VAL A 223 -1.78 15.32 15.58
N PHE A 224 -1.71 15.74 14.32
CA PHE A 224 -2.62 16.75 13.76
C PHE A 224 -3.72 16.18 12.87
N SER A 225 -3.78 14.83 12.69
CA SER A 225 -4.76 14.14 11.81
C SER A 225 -4.70 14.64 10.36
N LEU A 226 -3.50 14.93 9.85
CA LEU A 226 -3.31 15.55 8.54
C LEU A 226 -3.33 14.57 7.37
N TYR A 227 -3.45 13.27 7.59
CA TYR A 227 -3.45 12.30 6.47
C TYR A 227 -4.59 12.52 5.49
N ASP A 228 -5.75 12.91 5.98
CA ASP A 228 -6.95 13.13 5.17
C ASP A 228 -6.89 14.45 4.37
N ASP A 229 -6.14 15.44 4.87
CA ASP A 229 -5.95 16.73 4.21
C ASP A 229 -5.14 16.66 2.90
N PHE A 230 -4.41 15.59 2.69
CA PHE A 230 -3.56 15.39 1.51
C PHE A 230 -4.18 14.47 0.46
N VAL A 231 -5.44 14.11 0.63
CA VAL A 231 -6.19 13.44 -0.42
C VAL A 231 -6.46 14.44 -1.54
N THR A 232 -6.07 14.08 -2.75
CA THR A 232 -6.36 14.91 -3.91
C THR A 232 -7.82 14.80 -4.26
N ALA A 233 -8.59 15.83 -3.97
CA ALA A 233 -9.88 16.03 -4.60
C ALA A 233 -9.69 15.97 -6.13
N GLY A 234 -10.36 15.03 -6.80
CA GLY A 234 -10.30 14.88 -8.26
C GLY A 234 -9.25 13.92 -8.82
N ALA A 235 -8.46 13.22 -8.00
CA ALA A 235 -7.74 12.05 -8.49
C ALA A 235 -8.76 10.97 -8.85
N ASP A 236 -8.55 10.29 -9.99
CA ASP A 236 -9.34 9.11 -10.34
C ASP A 236 -9.02 7.99 -9.32
N HIS A 237 -9.76 8.01 -8.21
CA HIS A 237 -9.61 7.13 -7.05
C HIS A 237 -9.87 5.67 -7.41
N ARG A 238 -10.49 5.44 -8.57
CA ARG A 238 -11.00 4.13 -8.96
C ARG A 238 -9.95 3.23 -9.56
N SER A 239 -8.85 3.78 -10.07
CA SER A 239 -7.86 3.00 -10.82
C SER A 239 -6.46 2.97 -10.23
N ARG A 240 -6.13 3.79 -9.22
CA ARG A 240 -4.76 3.89 -8.66
C ARG A 240 -4.81 4.01 -7.15
N LEU A 241 -3.95 3.22 -6.48
CA LEU A 241 -3.60 3.48 -5.09
C LEU A 241 -3.09 4.92 -4.98
N PRO A 242 -3.56 5.72 -4.02
CA PRO A 242 -2.99 7.03 -3.76
C PRO A 242 -1.49 6.83 -3.50
N GLY A 243 -0.66 7.52 -4.27
CA GLY A 243 0.79 7.46 -4.09
C GLY A 243 1.16 7.97 -2.71
N LEU A 244 1.72 7.12 -1.87
CA LEU A 244 2.32 7.56 -0.61
C LEU A 244 3.42 8.57 -0.93
N PRO A 245 3.57 9.64 -0.14
CA PRO A 245 4.64 10.60 -0.33
C PRO A 245 6.00 9.96 -0.05
N VAL A 246 7.02 10.40 -0.78
CA VAL A 246 8.40 10.05 -0.47
C VAL A 246 8.81 10.82 0.78
N CYS A 247 9.24 10.12 1.82
CA CYS A 247 9.67 10.71 3.08
C CYS A 247 10.90 9.98 3.64
N GLY A 248 12.07 10.47 3.26
CA GLY A 248 13.35 9.91 3.71
C GLY A 248 13.90 8.76 2.88
N ASN A 249 15.22 8.59 3.01
CA ASN A 249 15.98 7.55 2.35
C ASN A 249 15.59 6.14 2.86
N ARG A 250 16.11 5.10 2.19
CA ARG A 250 15.82 3.70 2.55
C ARG A 250 16.20 3.34 4.00
N LEU A 251 17.19 4.03 4.58
CA LEU A 251 17.62 3.82 5.96
C LEU A 251 16.83 4.66 6.98
N GLY A 252 16.00 5.60 6.53
CA GLY A 252 15.25 6.51 7.39
C GLY A 252 16.08 7.55 8.14
N THR A 253 17.33 7.74 7.73
CA THR A 253 18.30 8.61 8.41
C THR A 253 18.45 9.98 7.77
N ALA A 254 18.10 10.12 6.50
CA ALA A 254 18.28 11.36 5.74
C ALA A 254 17.05 11.66 4.86
N GLU A 255 16.98 12.91 4.41
CA GLU A 255 16.00 13.34 3.42
C GLU A 255 16.19 12.58 2.10
N LEU A 256 15.08 12.29 1.42
CA LEU A 256 15.07 11.75 0.07
C LEU A 256 14.05 12.51 -0.76
N ASN A 257 14.55 13.14 -1.81
CA ASN A 257 13.76 13.85 -2.81
C ASN A 257 14.57 13.97 -4.11
N LEU A 258 14.00 14.54 -5.16
CA LEU A 258 14.70 14.65 -6.45
C LEU A 258 15.99 15.47 -6.35
N GLY A 259 16.00 16.53 -5.53
CA GLY A 259 17.20 17.36 -5.32
C GLY A 259 18.34 16.55 -4.71
N THR A 260 18.09 15.83 -3.61
CA THR A 260 19.12 15.01 -2.95
C THR A 260 19.64 13.87 -3.83
N LEU A 261 18.79 13.30 -4.69
CA LEU A 261 19.21 12.31 -5.68
C LEU A 261 20.06 12.91 -6.80
N ALA A 262 19.70 14.11 -7.28
CA ALA A 262 20.48 14.84 -8.28
C ALA A 262 21.88 15.21 -7.73
N GLU A 263 21.97 15.64 -6.47
CA GLU A 263 23.25 15.90 -5.77
C GLU A 263 24.13 14.65 -5.67
N LYS A 264 23.54 13.47 -5.57
CA LYS A 264 24.24 12.18 -5.62
C LYS A 264 24.64 11.75 -7.04
N GLY A 265 24.27 12.50 -8.07
CA GLY A 265 24.59 12.21 -9.46
C GLY A 265 23.55 11.36 -10.21
N VAL A 266 22.35 11.19 -9.68
CA VAL A 266 21.24 10.59 -10.43
C VAL A 266 20.79 11.54 -11.53
N VAL A 267 20.76 11.05 -12.76
CA VAL A 267 20.33 11.83 -13.93
C VAL A 267 18.81 11.81 -14.01
N MET A 268 18.18 12.96 -13.80
CA MET A 268 16.73 13.10 -13.92
C MET A 268 16.31 13.18 -15.39
N VAL A 269 15.33 12.37 -15.79
CA VAL A 269 14.76 12.39 -17.13
C VAL A 269 13.24 12.49 -17.05
N GLY A 270 12.61 13.04 -18.07
CA GLY A 270 11.16 13.25 -18.10
C GLY A 270 10.34 11.97 -18.04
N SER A 271 9.03 12.11 -17.91
CA SER A 271 8.11 10.98 -17.88
C SER A 271 8.20 10.16 -19.17
N ALA A 272 8.35 8.84 -19.04
CA ALA A 272 8.37 7.93 -20.17
C ALA A 272 6.97 7.85 -20.81
N ARG A 273 6.88 8.15 -22.12
CA ARG A 273 5.61 8.16 -22.89
C ARG A 273 5.55 7.13 -24.00
N GLY A 274 6.70 6.61 -24.45
CA GLY A 274 6.78 5.63 -25.52
C GLY A 274 8.18 5.04 -25.61
N ALA A 275 8.31 3.95 -26.37
CA ALA A 275 9.60 3.35 -26.67
C ALA A 275 9.62 2.83 -28.11
N ARG A 276 10.81 2.70 -28.69
CA ARG A 276 11.06 2.02 -29.94
C ARG A 276 12.46 1.43 -29.93
N GLY A 277 12.55 0.11 -29.75
CA GLY A 277 13.84 -0.58 -29.63
C GLY A 277 14.65 -0.05 -28.45
N SER A 278 15.82 0.47 -28.69
CA SER A 278 16.70 1.04 -27.66
C SER A 278 16.41 2.52 -27.31
N VAL A 279 15.42 3.15 -27.91
CA VAL A 279 15.12 4.57 -27.69
C VAL A 279 13.83 4.75 -26.91
N LEU A 280 13.94 5.36 -25.74
CA LEU A 280 12.81 5.79 -24.91
C LEU A 280 12.46 7.24 -25.25
N MET A 281 11.17 7.50 -25.49
CA MET A 281 10.62 8.83 -25.69
C MET A 281 10.12 9.39 -24.36
N LEU A 282 10.52 10.61 -24.04
CA LEU A 282 10.28 11.28 -22.77
C LEU A 282 9.46 12.56 -22.99
N GLU A 283 8.80 13.01 -21.95
CA GLU A 283 8.21 14.34 -21.90
C GLU A 283 9.26 15.34 -21.38
N ASP A 284 9.12 16.59 -21.81
CA ASP A 284 9.93 17.70 -21.29
C ASP A 284 9.24 18.28 -20.05
N ASN A 285 9.30 17.54 -18.93
CA ASN A 285 8.53 17.89 -17.73
C ASN A 285 9.28 17.66 -16.40
N VAL A 286 10.61 17.47 -16.46
CA VAL A 286 11.42 17.21 -15.25
C VAL A 286 11.28 18.34 -14.25
N ILE A 287 11.48 19.58 -14.70
CA ILE A 287 11.48 20.78 -13.83
C ILE A 287 10.06 20.99 -13.25
N ASP A 288 9.02 20.94 -14.08
CA ASP A 288 7.64 21.10 -13.63
C ASP A 288 7.24 20.08 -12.53
N ILE A 289 7.67 18.83 -12.69
CA ILE A 289 7.41 17.78 -11.68
C ILE A 289 8.21 18.05 -10.39
N ALA A 290 9.48 18.47 -10.52
CA ALA A 290 10.32 18.78 -9.37
C ALA A 290 9.78 19.97 -8.56
N GLU A 291 9.33 21.01 -9.23
CA GLU A 291 8.68 22.18 -8.60
C GLU A 291 7.39 21.78 -7.85
N LYS A 292 6.52 20.98 -8.49
CA LYS A 292 5.30 20.48 -7.86
C LYS A 292 5.59 19.59 -6.64
N SER A 293 6.64 18.79 -6.73
CA SER A 293 7.10 17.97 -5.59
C SER A 293 7.60 18.87 -4.44
N ALA A 294 8.39 19.89 -4.75
CA ALA A 294 8.87 20.87 -3.76
C ALA A 294 7.73 21.68 -3.12
N LEU A 295 6.67 21.96 -3.87
CA LEU A 295 5.45 22.59 -3.32
C LEU A 295 4.79 21.67 -2.28
N SER A 296 4.62 20.38 -2.58
CA SER A 296 4.02 19.43 -1.63
C SER A 296 4.86 19.29 -0.35
N PHE A 297 6.17 19.43 -0.46
CA PHE A 297 7.09 19.43 0.67
C PHE A 297 6.89 20.64 1.59
N ARG A 298 6.72 21.83 1.01
CA ARG A 298 6.44 23.08 1.75
C ARG A 298 5.05 23.09 2.38
N GLU A 299 4.06 22.57 1.67
CA GLU A 299 2.68 22.50 2.16
C GLU A 299 2.55 21.72 3.47
N VAL A 300 3.20 20.57 3.58
CA VAL A 300 3.16 19.80 4.83
C VAL A 300 3.85 20.50 5.98
N ILE A 301 4.98 21.17 5.74
CA ILE A 301 5.66 22.00 6.75
C ILE A 301 4.73 23.11 7.26
N ASN A 302 4.11 23.84 6.34
CA ASN A 302 3.19 24.94 6.68
C ASN A 302 1.98 24.45 7.49
N LYS A 303 1.42 23.29 7.16
CA LYS A 303 0.31 22.68 7.92
C LYS A 303 0.74 22.28 9.34
N ILE A 304 1.94 21.72 9.49
CA ILE A 304 2.49 21.41 10.82
C ILE A 304 2.68 22.67 11.63
N ASP A 305 3.27 23.73 11.07
CA ASP A 305 3.47 24.99 11.76
C ASP A 305 2.14 25.68 12.14
N ALA A 306 1.14 25.59 11.31
CA ALA A 306 -0.22 26.02 11.64
C ALA A 306 -0.80 25.21 12.82
N GLY A 307 -0.74 23.88 12.74
CA GLY A 307 -1.22 23.00 13.81
C GLY A 307 -0.51 23.23 15.16
N LEU A 308 0.80 23.53 15.14
CA LEU A 308 1.56 23.89 16.34
C LEU A 308 1.04 25.18 16.96
N ARG A 309 0.85 26.23 16.14
CA ARG A 309 0.32 27.53 16.62
C ARG A 309 -1.10 27.41 17.17
N ASP A 310 -1.99 26.76 16.41
CA ASP A 310 -3.42 26.68 16.72
C ASP A 310 -3.71 25.89 17.99
N ARG A 311 -2.87 24.90 18.29
CA ARG A 311 -3.03 24.04 19.48
C ARG A 311 -2.09 24.40 20.63
N GLY A 312 -1.29 25.45 20.50
CA GLY A 312 -0.34 25.88 21.52
C GLY A 312 0.74 24.84 21.85
N PHE A 313 1.09 23.98 20.92
CA PHE A 313 2.17 23.00 21.13
C PHE A 313 3.53 23.69 21.11
N VAL A 314 4.35 23.39 22.12
CA VAL A 314 5.76 23.79 22.15
C VAL A 314 6.56 22.69 21.43
N ALA A 315 7.15 23.02 20.30
CA ALA A 315 8.07 22.14 19.58
C ALA A 315 9.43 22.81 19.44
N PRO A 316 10.54 22.04 19.34
CA PRO A 316 11.84 22.62 19.07
C PRO A 316 11.81 23.51 17.81
N GLU A 317 12.58 24.59 17.84
CA GLU A 317 12.77 25.39 16.63
C GLU A 317 13.46 24.52 15.56
N ALA A 318 13.03 24.66 14.31
CA ALA A 318 13.75 24.07 13.19
C ALA A 318 15.04 24.88 13.00
N ALA A 319 16.19 24.22 13.13
CA ALA A 319 17.48 24.89 12.88
C ALA A 319 17.52 25.44 11.44
N THR A 320 16.96 24.72 10.50
CA THR A 320 16.69 25.12 9.12
C THR A 320 15.51 24.29 8.63
N ALA A 321 14.52 24.89 8.00
CA ALA A 321 13.45 24.13 7.37
C ALA A 321 14.05 23.33 6.19
N PRO A 322 13.83 22.00 6.13
CA PRO A 322 14.34 21.21 5.02
C PRO A 322 13.72 21.68 3.70
N VAL A 323 14.52 21.71 2.64
CA VAL A 323 14.11 22.18 1.30
C VAL A 323 14.51 21.17 0.23
N VAL A 324 13.82 21.20 -0.89
CA VAL A 324 14.22 20.47 -2.10
C VAL A 324 15.14 21.39 -2.91
N ASN A 325 16.38 20.98 -3.12
CA ASN A 325 17.32 21.72 -3.95
C ASN A 325 16.99 21.52 -5.44
N LEU A 326 16.30 22.49 -6.03
CA LEU A 326 15.92 22.45 -7.44
C LEU A 326 17.10 22.79 -8.38
N ASP A 327 18.09 23.54 -7.92
CA ASP A 327 19.23 23.96 -8.72
C ASP A 327 20.15 22.78 -9.12
N ALA A 328 20.09 21.69 -8.35
CA ALA A 328 20.78 20.44 -8.68
C ALA A 328 20.13 19.67 -9.85
N ILE A 329 18.89 20.01 -10.21
CA ILE A 329 18.11 19.29 -11.22
C ILE A 329 18.27 19.98 -12.57
N THR A 330 18.88 19.27 -13.51
CA THR A 330 19.02 19.75 -14.90
C THR A 330 18.00 19.07 -15.81
N GLY A 331 17.56 19.78 -16.84
CA GLY A 331 16.75 19.22 -17.91
C GLY A 331 17.51 18.13 -18.69
N PHE A 332 16.76 17.25 -19.33
CA PHE A 332 17.30 16.20 -20.19
C PHE A 332 16.53 16.18 -21.51
N ASP A 333 17.18 15.66 -22.55
CA ASP A 333 16.54 15.49 -23.86
C ASP A 333 15.25 14.68 -23.80
N THR A 334 14.32 14.93 -24.71
CA THR A 334 13.06 14.17 -24.82
C THR A 334 13.24 12.77 -25.41
N ARG A 335 14.49 12.39 -25.70
CA ARG A 335 14.87 11.06 -26.21
C ARG A 335 16.05 10.52 -25.43
N LEU A 336 15.89 9.35 -24.86
CA LEU A 336 16.94 8.61 -24.14
C LEU A 336 17.30 7.36 -24.95
N ASP A 337 18.47 7.36 -25.55
CA ASP A 337 19.04 6.16 -26.19
C ASP A 337 19.70 5.29 -25.10
N LEU A 338 19.07 4.16 -24.80
CA LEU A 338 19.49 3.24 -23.73
C LEU A 338 20.89 2.70 -23.99
N VAL A 339 21.17 2.27 -25.23
CA VAL A 339 22.48 1.69 -25.61
C VAL A 339 23.58 2.74 -25.52
N ARG A 340 23.35 3.94 -26.06
CA ARG A 340 24.33 5.04 -26.02
C ARG A 340 24.72 5.44 -24.59
N HIS A 341 23.77 5.34 -23.65
CA HIS A 341 24.01 5.65 -22.24
C HIS A 341 24.45 4.44 -21.41
N GLY A 342 24.68 3.28 -22.05
CA GLY A 342 25.10 2.05 -21.39
C GLY A 342 24.04 1.50 -20.44
N ILE A 343 22.76 1.82 -20.64
CA ILE A 343 21.67 1.33 -19.84
C ILE A 343 21.37 -0.11 -20.22
N SER A 344 21.71 -1.02 -19.33
CA SER A 344 21.49 -2.46 -19.47
C SER A 344 20.20 -2.93 -18.82
N THR A 345 19.67 -2.15 -17.89
CA THR A 345 18.54 -2.55 -17.06
C THR A 345 17.52 -1.42 -16.88
N ILE A 346 16.24 -1.77 -16.96
CA ILE A 346 15.13 -0.91 -16.56
C ILE A 346 14.43 -1.53 -15.34
N VAL A 347 14.30 -0.74 -14.28
CA VAL A 347 13.49 -1.08 -13.10
C VAL A 347 12.18 -0.30 -13.14
N TRP A 348 11.08 -1.00 -13.36
CA TRP A 348 9.75 -0.41 -13.40
C TRP A 348 9.23 -0.18 -11.98
N CYS A 349 9.23 1.06 -11.53
CA CYS A 349 8.64 1.51 -10.26
C CYS A 349 7.27 2.19 -10.51
N THR A 350 6.51 1.64 -11.42
CA THR A 350 5.26 2.22 -11.94
C THR A 350 4.02 1.80 -11.16
N GLY A 351 4.23 1.21 -9.97
CA GLY A 351 3.19 0.85 -9.01
C GLY A 351 2.52 -0.49 -9.30
N PHE A 352 1.37 -0.67 -8.68
CA PHE A 352 0.64 -1.94 -8.65
C PHE A 352 -0.84 -1.71 -8.94
N ARG A 353 -1.55 -2.80 -9.20
CA ARG A 353 -3.01 -2.86 -9.23
C ARG A 353 -3.49 -3.89 -8.20
N PRO A 354 -4.58 -3.61 -7.47
CA PRO A 354 -5.26 -4.64 -6.70
C PRO A 354 -5.88 -5.68 -7.64
N ASP A 355 -6.15 -6.86 -7.11
CA ASP A 355 -6.81 -7.94 -7.86
C ASP A 355 -8.05 -8.41 -7.10
N TYR A 356 -9.20 -7.97 -7.56
CA TYR A 356 -10.51 -8.33 -7.00
C TYR A 356 -11.29 -9.31 -7.86
N ARG A 357 -10.67 -9.92 -8.88
CA ARG A 357 -11.34 -10.88 -9.79
C ARG A 357 -11.91 -12.10 -9.10
N ILE A 358 -11.52 -12.36 -7.86
CA ILE A 358 -12.12 -13.40 -7.04
C ILE A 358 -13.56 -13.07 -6.61
N LEU A 359 -13.94 -11.80 -6.62
CA LEU A 359 -15.27 -11.34 -6.25
C LEU A 359 -16.24 -11.43 -7.44
N PRO A 360 -17.55 -11.57 -7.18
CA PRO A 360 -18.54 -11.58 -8.24
C PRO A 360 -18.56 -10.24 -8.99
N ALA A 361 -18.77 -10.30 -10.31
CA ALA A 361 -18.70 -9.13 -11.19
C ALA A 361 -19.65 -7.99 -10.77
N TYR A 362 -20.79 -8.30 -10.20
CA TYR A 362 -21.76 -7.30 -9.72
C TYR A 362 -21.33 -6.60 -8.41
N ALA A 363 -20.24 -7.03 -7.77
CA ALA A 363 -19.62 -6.32 -6.66
C ALA A 363 -18.51 -5.34 -7.12
N LEU A 364 -18.25 -5.28 -8.43
CA LEU A 364 -17.21 -4.47 -9.05
C LEU A 364 -17.83 -3.52 -10.07
N ASP A 365 -17.16 -2.39 -10.32
CA ASP A 365 -17.50 -1.48 -11.42
C ASP A 365 -16.92 -2.03 -12.75
N GLU A 366 -17.16 -1.28 -13.83
CA GLU A 366 -16.70 -1.60 -15.19
C GLU A 366 -15.16 -1.69 -15.32
N ASN A 367 -14.42 -1.11 -14.38
CA ASN A 367 -12.95 -1.15 -14.32
C ASN A 367 -12.41 -2.23 -13.38
N GLY A 368 -13.29 -3.06 -12.78
CA GLY A 368 -12.94 -4.09 -11.82
C GLY A 368 -12.59 -3.55 -10.43
N VAL A 369 -13.02 -2.33 -10.12
CA VAL A 369 -12.84 -1.72 -8.79
C VAL A 369 -14.05 -2.05 -7.91
N PRO A 370 -13.85 -2.41 -6.64
CA PRO A 370 -14.93 -2.71 -5.72
C PRO A 370 -15.96 -1.58 -5.59
N LEU A 371 -17.22 -1.92 -5.73
CA LEU A 371 -18.33 -1.06 -5.34
C LEU A 371 -18.37 -1.01 -3.81
N GLN A 372 -18.08 0.17 -3.23
CA GLN A 372 -17.87 0.29 -1.80
C GLN A 372 -18.29 1.65 -1.25
N GLN A 373 -18.44 1.71 0.07
CA GLN A 373 -18.67 2.94 0.83
C GLN A 373 -17.63 3.06 1.95
N GLY A 374 -16.96 4.20 2.02
CA GLY A 374 -15.97 4.52 3.06
C GLY A 374 -14.75 3.59 3.08
N GLY A 375 -14.42 2.94 1.96
CA GLY A 375 -13.28 2.01 1.84
C GLY A 375 -13.44 0.69 2.58
N ILE A 376 -14.59 0.41 3.18
CA ILE A 376 -14.81 -0.76 4.04
C ILE A 376 -16.08 -1.54 3.69
N LEU A 377 -17.22 -0.87 3.55
CA LEU A 377 -18.49 -1.53 3.32
C LEU A 377 -18.66 -1.85 1.83
N GLY A 378 -18.88 -3.12 1.50
CA GLY A 378 -19.20 -3.54 0.14
C GLY A 378 -20.66 -3.23 -0.24
N ALA A 379 -20.92 -3.25 -1.56
CA ALA A 379 -22.27 -3.09 -2.09
C ALA A 379 -23.22 -4.26 -1.76
N LEU A 380 -22.67 -5.37 -1.31
CA LEU A 380 -23.42 -6.56 -0.91
C LEU A 380 -23.49 -6.68 0.62
N PRO A 381 -24.67 -7.01 1.20
CA PRO A 381 -24.75 -7.26 2.63
C PRO A 381 -23.78 -8.34 3.07
N GLY A 382 -22.96 -8.06 4.09
CA GLY A 382 -21.94 -8.97 4.62
C GLY A 382 -20.62 -8.99 3.83
N LEU A 383 -20.46 -8.17 2.78
CA LEU A 383 -19.19 -7.99 2.09
C LEU A 383 -18.46 -6.78 2.67
N TYR A 384 -17.21 -6.99 3.05
CA TYR A 384 -16.34 -5.97 3.62
C TYR A 384 -14.98 -5.95 2.92
N TYR A 385 -14.32 -4.81 2.96
CA TYR A 385 -12.96 -4.63 2.44
C TYR A 385 -12.01 -4.19 3.55
N ALA A 386 -10.82 -4.78 3.60
CA ALA A 386 -9.80 -4.40 4.56
C ALA A 386 -8.55 -3.89 3.84
N GLY A 387 -8.19 -2.61 4.08
CA GLY A 387 -7.04 -1.96 3.43
C GLY A 387 -7.31 -1.55 1.99
N LEU A 388 -8.57 -1.38 1.60
CA LEU A 388 -8.94 -0.73 0.35
C LEU A 388 -8.57 0.76 0.46
N PRO A 389 -7.88 1.33 -0.53
CA PRO A 389 -7.71 2.77 -0.56
C PRO A 389 -9.09 3.40 -0.71
N ASP A 390 -9.46 4.17 0.30
CA ASP A 390 -10.58 5.08 0.22
C ASP A 390 -10.11 6.34 -0.49
N GLY A 391 -10.88 6.85 -1.42
CA GLY A 391 -10.60 8.11 -2.09
C GLY A 391 -10.34 9.26 -1.12
N ASP A 392 -10.81 9.13 0.11
CA ASP A 392 -10.84 10.18 1.11
C ASP A 392 -9.79 10.01 2.23
N SER A 393 -9.02 8.92 2.30
CA SER A 393 -7.98 8.75 3.33
C SER A 393 -6.81 7.86 2.93
N LEU A 394 -5.59 8.42 3.04
CA LEU A 394 -4.34 7.66 2.98
C LEU A 394 -4.12 6.82 4.24
N ALA A 395 -4.78 7.17 5.35
CA ALA A 395 -4.56 6.54 6.64
C ALA A 395 -4.95 5.06 6.64
N ARG A 396 -5.99 4.67 5.90
CA ARG A 396 -6.58 3.31 5.96
C ARG A 396 -5.72 2.19 5.37
N THR A 397 -4.73 2.51 4.54
CA THR A 397 -3.91 1.49 3.86
C THR A 397 -2.65 1.07 4.62
N GLY A 398 -2.23 1.89 5.59
CA GLY A 398 -0.97 1.73 6.33
C GLY A 398 -1.04 0.69 7.45
N LEU A 399 0.13 0.36 8.01
CA LEU A 399 0.27 -0.52 9.18
C LEU A 399 -0.40 0.09 10.43
N ALA A 400 -0.38 1.41 10.57
CA ALA A 400 -0.99 2.09 11.71
C ALA A 400 -2.53 1.98 11.75
N ALA A 401 -3.18 1.78 10.60
CA ALA A 401 -4.63 1.70 10.50
C ALA A 401 -5.20 0.29 10.72
N VAL A 402 -4.35 -0.72 10.85
CA VAL A 402 -4.79 -2.12 10.89
C VAL A 402 -5.72 -2.40 12.07
N ALA A 403 -5.38 -1.89 13.25
CA ALA A 403 -6.19 -2.10 14.44
C ALA A 403 -7.57 -1.43 14.31
N ASP A 404 -7.62 -0.22 13.79
CA ASP A 404 -8.85 0.56 13.67
C ASP A 404 -9.76 0.00 12.57
N ASN A 405 -9.20 -0.36 11.41
CA ASN A 405 -9.95 -1.03 10.35
C ASN A 405 -10.51 -2.38 10.83
N GLY A 406 -9.68 -3.17 11.53
CA GLY A 406 -10.10 -4.46 12.07
C GLY A 406 -11.25 -4.33 13.05
N ARG A 407 -11.16 -3.40 14.00
CA ARG A 407 -12.25 -3.14 14.96
C ARG A 407 -13.51 -2.68 14.26
N TYR A 408 -13.41 -1.71 13.36
CA TYR A 408 -14.59 -1.21 12.65
C TYR A 408 -15.34 -2.31 11.90
N ILE A 409 -14.62 -3.18 11.16
CA ILE A 409 -15.24 -4.31 10.46
C ILE A 409 -15.87 -5.29 11.46
N ALA A 410 -15.17 -5.59 12.55
CA ALA A 410 -15.68 -6.50 13.58
C ALA A 410 -16.96 -5.94 14.24
N ASP A 411 -17.01 -4.64 14.52
CA ASP A 411 -18.19 -3.97 15.08
C ASP A 411 -19.37 -4.03 14.10
N GLN A 412 -19.16 -3.80 12.79
CA GLN A 412 -20.22 -3.90 11.79
C GLN A 412 -20.79 -5.33 11.71
N ILE A 413 -19.93 -6.35 11.72
CA ILE A 413 -20.35 -7.76 11.73
C ILE A 413 -21.12 -8.09 13.02
N HIS A 414 -20.67 -7.59 14.16
CA HIS A 414 -21.34 -7.80 15.44
C HIS A 414 -22.71 -7.13 15.50
N ILE A 415 -22.83 -5.90 15.01
CA ILE A 415 -24.09 -5.18 14.93
C ILE A 415 -25.09 -5.94 14.06
N ASP A 416 -24.67 -6.38 12.86
CA ASP A 416 -25.53 -7.20 11.98
C ASP A 416 -26.00 -8.49 12.65
N HIS A 417 -25.13 -9.15 13.41
CA HIS A 417 -25.47 -10.34 14.18
C HIS A 417 -26.50 -10.05 15.28
N VAL A 418 -26.28 -9.00 16.09
CA VAL A 418 -27.16 -8.63 17.22
C VAL A 418 -28.53 -8.17 16.71
N MET A 419 -28.57 -7.38 15.65
CA MET A 419 -29.84 -6.88 15.09
C MET A 419 -30.75 -8.01 14.61
N ARG A 420 -30.21 -9.10 14.13
CA ARG A 420 -30.98 -10.28 13.69
C ARG A 420 -31.35 -11.23 14.81
N SER A 421 -30.51 -11.33 15.85
CA SER A 421 -30.80 -12.17 17.02
C SER A 421 -31.91 -11.60 17.89
N ARG A 422 -32.34 -10.35 17.62
CA ARG A 422 -33.53 -9.79 18.30
C ARG A 422 -34.80 -10.41 17.71
N PRO A 423 -35.68 -11.01 18.51
CA PRO A 423 -36.97 -11.46 18.01
C PRO A 423 -37.69 -10.26 17.38
N SER A 424 -38.24 -10.47 16.19
CA SER A 424 -39.12 -9.47 15.58
C SER A 424 -40.18 -9.11 16.62
N ALA A 425 -40.19 -7.85 17.06
CA ALA A 425 -41.28 -7.37 17.91
C ALA A 425 -42.58 -7.60 17.09
N SER A 426 -43.32 -8.61 17.46
CA SER A 426 -44.65 -8.82 16.93
C SER A 426 -45.40 -7.50 17.16
N VAL A 427 -45.80 -6.85 16.07
CA VAL A 427 -46.76 -5.74 16.12
C VAL A 427 -48.00 -6.30 16.74
N ILE A 428 -48.18 -6.07 18.06
CA ILE A 428 -49.44 -6.26 18.70
C ILE A 428 -50.32 -5.19 18.12
N ALA A 429 -51.04 -5.55 17.05
CA ALA A 429 -52.19 -4.79 16.59
C ALA A 429 -53.25 -4.95 17.70
N THR A 430 -53.33 -3.94 18.56
CA THR A 430 -54.45 -3.80 19.46
C THR A 430 -55.62 -3.30 18.62
N VAL A 431 -56.63 -4.12 18.50
CA VAL A 431 -57.95 -3.83 17.94
C VAL A 431 -58.64 -2.73 18.75
#